data_312fad846eb6bb8130e952d318dbac68
#
_entry.id   312fad846eb6bb8130e952d318dbac68
#
_cell.length_a   1.000
_cell.length_b   1.000
_cell.length_c   1.000
_cell.angle_alpha   90.00
_cell.angle_beta   90.00
_cell.angle_gamma   90.00
#
_symmetry.space_group_name_H-M   'P 1'
#
loop_
_entity.id
_entity.type
_entity.pdbx_description
1 polymer ?
#
loop_
_entity_poly.entity_id
_entity_poly.type
_entity_poly.pdbx_seq_one_letter_code
_entity_poly.pdbx_strand_id
1 'polypeptide(L)'
;MKYLRANDSMCRGVRACERICAQTFYKTEDTSYSAIRVIEKPDGSMKITVCVQCGVCIDICPTQALRRNKVGVVMLDKKKCIGCFMCVGFCPYDAFFQHPKLPHPIKCTACGQCPKVCPHHALEIVDANLATHAKELTTLL
;
A
#
# COMPACT_ATOMS: atom_id res chain seq x y z
N MET A 1 -4.09 12.71 -8.82
CA MET A 1 -3.30 11.90 -7.87
C MET A 1 -3.73 10.45 -7.99
N LYS A 2 -2.79 9.56 -8.26
CA LYS A 2 -3.05 8.14 -8.50
C LYS A 2 -2.91 7.36 -7.19
N TYR A 3 -3.88 6.50 -6.89
CA TYR A 3 -3.81 5.60 -5.73
C TYR A 3 -4.65 4.36 -5.95
N LEU A 4 -4.40 3.33 -5.15
CA LEU A 4 -5.15 2.08 -5.16
C LEU A 4 -6.30 2.17 -4.15
N ARG A 5 -7.52 2.00 -4.63
CA ARG A 5 -8.70 1.97 -3.78
C ARG A 5 -9.16 0.52 -3.59
N ALA A 6 -9.44 0.16 -2.35
CA ALA A 6 -9.88 -1.17 -1.98
C ALA A 6 -11.33 -1.14 -1.49
N ASN A 7 -12.12 -2.13 -1.92
CA ASN A 7 -13.48 -2.34 -1.44
C ASN A 7 -13.52 -3.64 -0.65
N ASP A 8 -13.47 -3.54 0.67
CA ASP A 8 -13.40 -4.69 1.56
C ASP A 8 -14.61 -5.63 1.41
N SER A 9 -15.80 -5.07 1.13
CA SER A 9 -17.03 -5.85 1.01
C SER A 9 -17.02 -6.82 -0.18
N MET A 10 -16.22 -6.53 -1.20
CA MET A 10 -16.08 -7.37 -2.39
C MET A 10 -14.96 -8.40 -2.28
N CYS A 11 -14.11 -8.29 -1.27
CA CYS A 11 -12.99 -9.21 -1.07
C CYS A 11 -13.48 -10.56 -0.53
N ARG A 12 -12.96 -11.65 -1.11
CA ARG A 12 -13.28 -13.02 -0.69
C ARG A 12 -12.08 -13.80 -0.18
N GLY A 13 -10.96 -13.09 0.08
CA GLY A 13 -9.78 -13.68 0.67
C GLY A 13 -8.96 -14.57 -0.28
N VAL A 14 -9.10 -14.38 -1.59
CA VAL A 14 -8.36 -15.16 -2.61
C VAL A 14 -6.85 -14.91 -2.51
N ARG A 15 -6.45 -13.70 -2.10
CA ARG A 15 -5.06 -13.28 -1.88
C ARG A 15 -4.18 -13.29 -3.14
N ALA A 16 -4.78 -13.30 -4.33
CA ALA A 16 -4.03 -13.17 -5.59
C ALA A 16 -3.29 -11.83 -5.65
N CYS A 17 -3.85 -10.78 -5.04
CA CYS A 17 -3.24 -9.46 -4.94
C CYS A 17 -1.92 -9.50 -4.15
N GLU A 18 -1.87 -10.24 -3.06
CA GLU A 18 -0.64 -10.39 -2.27
C GLU A 18 0.44 -11.12 -3.08
N ARG A 19 0.06 -12.20 -3.76
CA ARG A 19 1.00 -13.00 -4.56
C ARG A 19 1.57 -12.21 -5.73
N ILE A 20 0.72 -11.50 -6.49
CA ILE A 20 1.20 -10.72 -7.64
C ILE A 20 2.10 -9.55 -7.20
N CYS A 21 1.81 -8.94 -6.07
CA CYS A 21 2.62 -7.86 -5.54
C CYS A 21 4.04 -8.35 -5.19
N ALA A 22 4.13 -9.45 -4.45
CA ALA A 22 5.42 -10.05 -4.09
C ALA A 22 6.19 -10.49 -5.35
N GLN A 23 5.51 -11.08 -6.31
CA GLN A 23 6.13 -11.52 -7.57
C GLN A 23 6.65 -10.34 -8.39
N THR A 24 5.88 -9.26 -8.48
CA THR A 24 6.24 -8.10 -9.31
C THR A 24 7.48 -7.39 -8.77
N PHE A 25 7.57 -7.20 -7.46
CA PHE A 25 8.63 -6.35 -6.88
C PHE A 25 9.80 -7.13 -6.30
N TYR A 26 9.60 -8.39 -5.88
CA TYR A 26 10.63 -9.17 -5.23
C TYR A 26 10.85 -10.54 -5.87
N LYS A 27 10.13 -10.84 -6.96
CA LYS A 27 10.26 -12.09 -7.74
C LYS A 27 10.16 -13.34 -6.87
N THR A 28 9.23 -13.32 -5.92
CA THR A 28 9.00 -14.40 -4.98
C THR A 28 7.51 -14.68 -4.81
N GLU A 29 7.17 -15.90 -4.41
CA GLU A 29 5.80 -16.26 -4.04
C GLU A 29 5.52 -16.01 -2.55
N ASP A 30 6.54 -15.61 -1.78
CA ASP A 30 6.41 -15.31 -0.36
C ASP A 30 5.62 -14.00 -0.18
N THR A 31 4.38 -14.09 0.29
CA THR A 31 3.50 -12.95 0.44
C THR A 31 3.90 -12.01 1.58
N SER A 32 4.88 -12.39 2.40
CA SER A 32 5.43 -11.46 3.41
C SER A 32 6.16 -10.29 2.78
N TYR A 33 6.50 -10.35 1.49
CA TYR A 33 7.06 -9.25 0.72
C TYR A 33 6.00 -8.34 0.08
N SER A 34 4.73 -8.64 0.23
CA SER A 34 3.65 -7.87 -0.41
C SER A 34 3.42 -6.53 0.26
N ALA A 35 3.12 -5.50 -0.55
CA ALA A 35 2.72 -4.18 -0.08
C ALA A 35 1.20 -4.04 0.11
N ILE A 36 0.46 -5.10 -0.15
CA ILE A 36 -0.98 -5.20 0.11
C ILE A 36 -1.24 -6.44 0.97
N ARG A 37 -2.07 -6.31 1.99
CA ARG A 37 -2.38 -7.39 2.91
C ARG A 37 -3.88 -7.55 3.05
N VAL A 38 -4.34 -8.80 3.02
CA VAL A 38 -5.73 -9.16 3.25
C VAL A 38 -5.81 -9.83 4.62
N ILE A 39 -6.62 -9.26 5.52
CA ILE A 39 -6.75 -9.74 6.89
C ILE A 39 -8.20 -10.22 7.08
N GLU A 40 -8.37 -11.45 7.57
CA GLU A 40 -9.67 -11.98 7.93
C GLU A 40 -10.04 -11.49 9.33
N LYS A 41 -11.24 -10.88 9.43
CA LYS A 41 -11.77 -10.43 10.72
C LYS A 41 -12.44 -11.58 11.44
N PRO A 42 -12.66 -11.47 12.79
CA PRO A 42 -13.34 -12.52 13.57
C PRO A 42 -14.76 -12.87 13.07
N ASP A 43 -15.44 -11.93 12.39
CA ASP A 43 -16.78 -12.15 11.82
C ASP A 43 -16.75 -12.81 10.44
N GLY A 44 -15.56 -13.17 9.94
CA GLY A 44 -15.37 -13.80 8.63
C GLY A 44 -15.26 -12.83 7.46
N SER A 45 -15.44 -11.53 7.68
CA SER A 45 -15.24 -10.54 6.64
C SER A 45 -13.75 -10.26 6.43
N MET A 46 -13.40 -9.70 5.26
CA MET A 46 -12.02 -9.36 4.92
C MET A 46 -11.78 -7.87 5.05
N LYS A 47 -10.55 -7.52 5.44
CA LYS A 47 -10.05 -6.15 5.42
C LYS A 47 -8.81 -6.09 4.55
N ILE A 48 -8.80 -5.18 3.58
CA ILE A 48 -7.65 -4.95 2.71
C ILE A 48 -6.88 -3.76 3.25
N THR A 49 -5.59 -3.98 3.54
CA THR A 49 -4.68 -2.93 4.01
C THR A 49 -3.68 -2.63 2.91
N VAL A 50 -3.73 -1.41 2.39
CA VAL A 50 -2.86 -0.96 1.30
C VAL A 50 -2.70 0.57 1.39
N CYS A 51 -1.55 1.06 0.94
CA CYS A 51 -1.26 2.49 0.94
C CYS A 51 -2.22 3.27 0.05
N VAL A 52 -2.78 4.35 0.59
CA VAL A 52 -3.68 5.26 -0.11
C VAL A 52 -2.98 6.56 -0.54
N GLN A 53 -1.69 6.61 -0.46
CA GLN A 53 -0.83 7.74 -0.90
C GLN A 53 -1.14 9.06 -0.16
N CYS A 54 -1.47 8.99 1.12
CA CYS A 54 -1.83 10.18 1.92
C CYS A 54 -0.67 11.15 2.15
N GLY A 55 0.57 10.63 2.20
CA GLY A 55 1.78 11.45 2.31
C GLY A 55 2.23 11.81 3.72
N VAL A 56 1.58 11.32 4.78
CA VAL A 56 2.02 11.56 6.17
C VAL A 56 3.47 11.12 6.37
N CYS A 57 3.86 10.01 5.76
CA CYS A 57 5.21 9.46 5.88
C CYS A 57 6.30 10.38 5.31
N ILE A 58 5.95 11.26 4.36
CA ILE A 58 6.91 12.20 3.78
C ILE A 58 7.44 13.15 4.86
N ASP A 59 6.55 13.65 5.71
CA ASP A 59 6.90 14.59 6.78
C ASP A 59 7.62 13.90 7.95
N ILE A 60 7.41 12.60 8.09
CA ILE A 60 8.00 11.80 9.18
C ILE A 60 9.44 11.36 8.85
N CYS A 61 9.76 11.13 7.57
CA CYS A 61 11.04 10.56 7.17
C CYS A 61 12.21 11.53 7.46
N PRO A 62 13.17 11.17 8.34
CA PRO A 62 14.26 12.06 8.71
C PRO A 62 15.28 12.31 7.61
N THR A 63 15.37 11.41 6.62
CA THR A 63 16.34 11.52 5.51
C THR A 63 15.67 11.97 4.21
N GLN A 64 14.38 12.28 4.23
CA GLN A 64 13.61 12.66 3.05
C GLN A 64 13.68 11.63 1.93
N ALA A 65 13.65 10.34 2.31
CA ALA A 65 13.67 9.22 1.38
C ALA A 65 12.32 9.01 0.68
N LEU A 66 11.27 9.64 1.19
CA LEU A 66 9.91 9.50 0.66
C LEU A 66 9.49 10.80 -0.04
N ARG A 67 9.09 10.69 -1.30
CA ARG A 67 8.68 11.83 -2.13
C ARG A 67 7.55 11.44 -3.08
N ARG A 68 6.71 12.40 -3.44
CA ARG A 68 5.70 12.20 -4.48
C ARG A 68 6.32 12.30 -5.87
N ASN A 69 5.90 11.42 -6.75
CA ASN A 69 6.23 11.51 -8.16
C ASN A 69 5.22 12.39 -8.90
N LYS A 70 5.33 12.46 -10.25
CA LYS A 70 4.49 13.31 -11.09
C LYS A 70 3.00 12.97 -11.05
N VAL A 71 2.67 11.70 -10.74
CA VAL A 71 1.27 11.25 -10.68
C VAL A 71 0.73 11.20 -9.24
N GLY A 72 1.50 11.73 -8.27
CA GLY A 72 1.08 11.83 -6.88
C GLY A 72 1.36 10.61 -6.03
N VAL A 73 2.01 9.59 -6.56
CA VAL A 73 2.39 8.40 -5.81
C VAL A 73 3.62 8.69 -4.96
N VAL A 74 3.56 8.30 -3.68
CA VAL A 74 4.69 8.44 -2.77
C VAL A 74 5.68 7.30 -3.01
N MET A 75 6.90 7.64 -3.41
CA MET A 75 7.95 6.69 -3.74
C MET A 75 9.06 6.72 -2.68
N LEU A 76 9.61 5.56 -2.41
CA LEU A 76 10.75 5.41 -1.50
C LEU A 76 12.06 5.39 -2.28
N ASP A 77 12.97 6.31 -1.96
CA ASP A 77 14.34 6.27 -2.45
C ASP A 77 15.18 5.39 -1.51
N LYS A 78 15.47 4.18 -1.94
CA LYS A 78 16.18 3.19 -1.14
C LYS A 78 17.60 3.64 -0.79
N LYS A 79 18.19 4.53 -1.58
CA LYS A 79 19.54 5.05 -1.32
C LYS A 79 19.57 6.04 -0.16
N LYS A 80 18.47 6.76 0.06
CA LYS A 80 18.34 7.73 1.16
C LYS A 80 17.78 7.11 2.42
N CYS A 81 17.12 5.96 2.32
CA CYS A 81 16.50 5.27 3.45
C CYS A 81 17.58 4.69 4.37
N ILE A 82 17.51 5.04 5.66
CA ILE A 82 18.44 4.53 6.68
C ILE A 82 17.88 3.35 7.48
N GLY A 83 16.67 2.89 7.14
CA GLY A 83 16.07 1.74 7.80
C GLY A 83 15.60 2.02 9.24
N CYS A 84 15.20 3.25 9.55
CA CYS A 84 14.70 3.59 10.89
C CYS A 84 13.26 3.13 11.13
N PHE A 85 12.50 2.85 10.07
CA PHE A 85 11.11 2.36 10.10
C PHE A 85 10.12 3.28 10.84
N MET A 86 10.43 4.56 10.99
CA MET A 86 9.49 5.52 11.59
C MET A 86 8.19 5.61 10.77
N CYS A 87 8.29 5.53 9.44
CA CYS A 87 7.13 5.54 8.53
C CYS A 87 6.17 4.38 8.83
N VAL A 88 6.68 3.23 9.23
CA VAL A 88 5.84 2.07 9.60
C VAL A 88 5.00 2.39 10.85
N GLY A 89 5.63 2.98 11.86
CA GLY A 89 4.95 3.29 13.12
C GLY A 89 3.97 4.45 13.04
N PHE A 90 4.18 5.39 12.12
CA PHE A 90 3.36 6.60 12.01
C PHE A 90 2.32 6.55 10.88
N CYS A 91 2.27 5.48 10.09
CA CYS A 91 1.28 5.35 9.04
C CYS A 91 -0.14 5.20 9.62
N PRO A 92 -1.08 6.14 9.34
CA PRO A 92 -2.41 6.06 9.93
C PRO A 92 -3.26 4.90 9.40
N TYR A 93 -2.82 4.26 8.31
CA TYR A 93 -3.51 3.15 7.66
C TYR A 93 -2.79 1.81 7.84
N ASP A 94 -1.68 1.78 8.60
CA ASP A 94 -0.83 0.61 8.79
C ASP A 94 -0.38 -0.04 7.47
N ALA A 95 -0.12 0.80 6.47
CA ALA A 95 0.12 0.36 5.09
C ALA A 95 1.60 0.28 4.70
N PHE A 96 2.50 0.46 5.66
CA PHE A 96 3.91 0.11 5.51
C PHE A 96 4.18 -1.22 6.18
N PHE A 97 4.97 -2.06 5.54
CA PHE A 97 5.30 -3.40 6.05
C PHE A 97 6.80 -3.58 6.18
N GLN A 98 7.21 -4.47 7.07
CA GLN A 98 8.61 -4.82 7.30
C GLN A 98 8.85 -6.27 6.92
N HIS A 99 10.06 -6.57 6.45
CA HIS A 99 10.52 -7.93 6.23
C HIS A 99 11.92 -8.07 6.80
N PRO A 100 12.22 -9.17 7.53
CA PRO A 100 13.54 -9.34 8.19
C PRO A 100 14.73 -9.29 7.23
N LYS A 101 14.51 -9.62 5.96
CA LYS A 101 15.57 -9.66 4.94
C LYS A 101 15.74 -8.32 4.21
N LEU A 102 14.91 -7.32 4.51
CA LEU A 102 14.96 -6.03 3.82
C LEU A 102 15.41 -4.91 4.75
N PRO A 103 16.34 -4.05 4.31
CA PRO A 103 16.82 -2.91 5.11
C PRO A 103 15.89 -1.71 5.03
N HIS A 104 14.83 -1.78 4.27
CA HIS A 104 13.85 -0.70 4.04
C HIS A 104 12.42 -1.23 4.16
N PRO A 105 11.43 -0.34 4.39
CA PRO A 105 10.03 -0.77 4.45
C PRO A 105 9.48 -1.09 3.07
N ILE A 106 8.35 -1.79 3.07
CA ILE A 106 7.60 -2.17 1.86
C ILE A 106 6.36 -1.28 1.78
N LYS A 107 6.13 -0.67 0.62
CA LYS A 107 5.04 0.26 0.40
C LYS A 107 4.47 0.11 -1.01
N CYS A 108 3.15 0.20 -1.14
CA CYS A 108 2.46 0.18 -2.43
C CYS A 108 2.81 1.40 -3.27
N THR A 109 3.11 1.17 -4.54
CA THR A 109 3.44 2.20 -5.52
C THR A 109 2.32 2.41 -6.55
N ALA A 110 1.13 1.88 -6.29
CA ALA A 110 -0.03 1.98 -7.20
C ALA A 110 0.31 1.50 -8.63
N CYS A 111 1.04 0.40 -8.73
CA CYS A 111 1.50 -0.13 -10.03
C CYS A 111 0.36 -0.70 -10.90
N GLY A 112 -0.79 -1.04 -10.29
CA GLY A 112 -1.96 -1.51 -11.01
C GLY A 112 -1.99 -2.99 -11.34
N GLN A 113 -1.06 -3.80 -10.82
CA GLN A 113 -1.04 -5.23 -11.11
C GLN A 113 -2.11 -6.01 -10.34
N CYS A 114 -2.33 -5.68 -9.06
CA CYS A 114 -3.29 -6.42 -8.25
C CYS A 114 -4.75 -6.30 -8.70
N PRO A 115 -5.24 -5.13 -9.19
CA PRO A 115 -6.61 -5.09 -9.74
C PRO A 115 -6.83 -6.03 -10.91
N LYS A 116 -5.79 -6.32 -11.70
CA LYS A 116 -5.89 -7.20 -12.87
C LYS A 116 -6.12 -8.65 -12.51
N VAL A 117 -5.69 -9.07 -11.31
CA VAL A 117 -5.77 -10.47 -10.88
C VAL A 117 -6.86 -10.73 -9.85
N CYS A 118 -7.50 -9.70 -9.31
CA CYS A 118 -8.58 -9.87 -8.35
C CYS A 118 -9.85 -10.30 -9.09
N PRO A 119 -10.36 -11.54 -8.86
CA PRO A 119 -11.53 -12.04 -9.58
C PRO A 119 -12.83 -11.38 -9.13
N HIS A 120 -12.84 -10.74 -7.98
CA HIS A 120 -14.03 -10.12 -7.39
C HIS A 120 -14.04 -8.59 -7.53
N HIS A 121 -13.09 -8.03 -8.28
CA HIS A 121 -12.99 -6.59 -8.55
C HIS A 121 -12.99 -5.73 -7.27
N ALA A 122 -12.35 -6.24 -6.21
CA ALA A 122 -12.26 -5.53 -4.94
C ALA A 122 -11.24 -4.38 -4.95
N LEU A 123 -10.46 -4.28 -6.01
CA LEU A 123 -9.36 -3.31 -6.14
C LEU A 123 -9.48 -2.54 -7.44
N GLU A 124 -9.16 -1.24 -7.40
CA GLU A 124 -9.07 -0.42 -8.60
C GLU A 124 -8.04 0.69 -8.44
N ILE A 125 -7.43 1.10 -9.54
CA ILE A 125 -6.59 2.29 -9.57
C ILE A 125 -7.49 3.49 -9.85
N VAL A 126 -7.39 4.50 -9.00
CA VAL A 126 -8.16 5.74 -9.09
C VAL A 126 -7.18 6.88 -9.36
N ASP A 127 -7.56 7.78 -10.27
CA ASP A 127 -6.87 9.04 -10.45
C ASP A 127 -7.86 10.15 -10.07
N ALA A 128 -7.64 10.77 -8.90
CA ALA A 128 -8.53 11.77 -8.33
C ALA A 128 -7.76 13.04 -8.00
N ASN A 129 -8.46 14.19 -7.99
CA ASN A 129 -7.84 15.42 -7.52
C ASN A 129 -7.64 15.37 -6.00
N LEU A 130 -6.84 16.28 -5.48
CA LEU A 130 -6.47 16.31 -4.07
C LEU A 130 -7.69 16.43 -3.14
N ALA A 131 -8.70 17.22 -3.52
CA ALA A 131 -9.90 17.42 -2.71
C ALA A 131 -10.75 16.16 -2.61
N THR A 132 -10.93 15.43 -3.72
CA THR A 132 -11.67 14.16 -3.75
C THR A 132 -10.93 13.10 -2.94
N HIS A 133 -9.62 13.02 -3.09
CA HIS A 133 -8.77 12.08 -2.35
C HIS A 133 -8.87 12.34 -0.84
N ALA A 134 -8.80 13.60 -0.41
CA ALA A 134 -8.90 13.96 0.99
C ALA A 134 -10.25 13.57 1.59
N LYS A 135 -11.34 13.70 0.84
CA LYS A 135 -12.69 13.28 1.29
C LYS A 135 -12.74 11.76 1.48
N GLU A 136 -12.19 10.98 0.57
CA GLU A 136 -12.16 9.53 0.69
C GLU A 136 -11.34 9.09 1.89
N LEU A 137 -10.20 9.74 2.13
CA LEU A 137 -9.36 9.44 3.29
C LEU A 137 -10.07 9.70 4.61
N THR A 138 -10.84 10.79 4.70
CA THR A 138 -11.63 11.11 5.89
C THR A 138 -12.66 10.01 6.18
N THR A 139 -13.26 9.42 5.15
CA THR A 139 -14.22 8.33 5.28
C THR A 139 -13.57 7.05 5.79
N LEU A 140 -12.28 6.79 5.41
CA LEU A 140 -11.55 5.59 5.80
C LEU A 140 -11.08 5.62 7.26
N LEU A 141 -10.91 6.78 7.84
CA LEU A 141 -10.52 6.96 9.23
C LEU A 141 -11.73 6.97 10.15
#